data_d7b6ac0d2e92a81baaac13e119809c6f
#
_entry.id   d7b6ac0d2e92a81baaac13e119809c6f
#
_cell.length_a   1.000
_cell.length_b   1.000
_cell.length_c   1.000
_cell.angle_alpha   90.00
_cell.angle_beta   90.00
_cell.angle_gamma   90.00
#
_symmetry.space_group_name_H-M   'P 1'
#
loop_
_entity.id
_entity.type
_entity.pdbx_description
1 polymer ?
#
loop_
_entity_poly.entity_id
_entity_poly.type
_entity_poly.pdbx_seq_one_letter_code
_entity_poly.pdbx_strand_id
1 'polypeptide(L)'
;ISQLKNSVILKDILPFICWFVLLIFSVVSIDYLLHQLNLVWIGKYLGIPGIFILAFSFIYSARKRRIIEVGSLKMLLSLHVYLAWIGTLLIMVHAGIHFNAVLPWSAFILMLFVVISGLVGRYLLNDAKNTLRIKYEYLLNQGYSEEQIEKKAFLDALTVKAMTKWRLVHKPITLLFSISVALHITTIMMFWSWFQ
;
A
#
# COMPACT_ATOMS: atom_id res chain seq x y z
N ILE A 1 -32.55 5.03 -10.09
CA ILE A 1 -32.12 5.94 -8.99
C ILE A 1 -30.99 5.31 -8.15
N SER A 2 -31.00 3.97 -7.93
CA SER A 2 -29.95 3.28 -7.16
C SER A 2 -28.58 3.24 -7.88
N GLN A 3 -28.54 3.24 -9.18
CA GLN A 3 -27.31 3.14 -9.98
C GLN A 3 -26.50 4.45 -10.03
N LEU A 4 -27.16 5.60 -9.89
CA LEU A 4 -26.48 6.91 -9.79
C LEU A 4 -25.76 7.13 -8.43
N LYS A 5 -26.11 6.34 -7.42
CA LYS A 5 -25.49 6.38 -6.08
C LYS A 5 -24.12 5.68 -6.01
N ASN A 6 -23.73 4.91 -7.04
CA ASN A 6 -22.45 4.22 -7.08
C ASN A 6 -21.35 5.16 -7.61
N SER A 7 -21.04 6.20 -6.86
CA SER A 7 -19.82 6.98 -7.05
C SER A 7 -18.60 6.07 -6.81
N VAL A 8 -17.58 6.20 -7.65
CA VAL A 8 -16.25 5.55 -7.46
C VAL A 8 -15.75 5.76 -6.02
N ILE A 9 -16.04 6.93 -5.45
CA ILE A 9 -15.63 7.29 -4.09
C ILE A 9 -16.24 6.35 -3.05
N LEU A 10 -17.55 6.10 -3.11
CA LEU A 10 -18.24 5.29 -2.09
C LEU A 10 -17.99 3.78 -2.25
N LYS A 11 -17.90 3.30 -3.50
CA LYS A 11 -17.77 1.88 -3.76
C LYS A 11 -16.34 1.38 -3.69
N ASP A 12 -15.39 2.19 -4.15
CA ASP A 12 -14.02 1.75 -4.37
C ASP A 12 -13.04 2.39 -3.37
N ILE A 13 -13.20 3.68 -3.05
CA ILE A 13 -12.29 4.39 -2.14
C ILE A 13 -12.61 4.08 -0.67
N LEU A 14 -13.86 4.02 -0.27
CA LEU A 14 -14.24 3.80 1.13
C LEU A 14 -13.73 2.46 1.69
N PRO A 15 -13.89 1.30 1.00
CA PRO A 15 -13.30 0.04 1.45
C PRO A 15 -11.78 0.09 1.57
N PHE A 16 -11.11 0.81 0.66
CA PHE A 16 -9.67 1.04 0.72
C PHE A 16 -9.26 1.80 1.99
N ILE A 17 -9.96 2.88 2.32
CA ILE A 17 -9.71 3.65 3.55
C ILE A 17 -9.94 2.76 4.77
N CYS A 18 -10.99 1.95 4.79
CA CYS A 18 -11.26 1.01 5.88
C CYS A 18 -10.09 0.01 6.09
N TRP A 19 -9.53 -0.55 5.00
CA TRP A 19 -8.36 -1.42 5.09
C TRP A 19 -7.12 -0.72 5.64
N PHE A 20 -6.90 0.52 5.25
CA PHE A 20 -5.78 1.31 5.74
C PHE A 20 -5.95 1.70 7.22
N VAL A 21 -7.17 2.10 7.62
CA VAL A 21 -7.50 2.37 9.02
C VAL A 21 -7.35 1.10 9.87
N LEU A 22 -7.76 -0.05 9.36
CA LEU A 22 -7.58 -1.34 10.03
C LEU A 22 -6.10 -1.65 10.26
N LEU A 23 -5.22 -1.36 9.29
CA LEU A 23 -3.77 -1.52 9.43
C LEU A 23 -3.25 -0.66 10.59
N ILE A 24 -3.56 0.64 10.60
CA ILE A 24 -3.13 1.55 11.66
C ILE A 24 -3.67 1.12 13.03
N PHE A 25 -4.96 0.77 13.10
CA PHE A 25 -5.57 0.28 14.33
C PHE A 25 -4.89 -1.00 14.85
N SER A 26 -4.56 -1.94 13.96
CA SER A 26 -3.84 -3.17 14.32
C SER A 26 -2.45 -2.87 14.89
N VAL A 27 -1.70 -1.96 14.27
CA VAL A 27 -0.38 -1.54 14.75
C VAL A 27 -0.48 -0.96 16.16
N VAL A 28 -1.37 0.02 16.37
CA VAL A 28 -1.55 0.68 17.68
C VAL A 28 -1.99 -0.34 18.73
N SER A 29 -2.89 -1.26 18.37
CA SER A 29 -3.37 -2.30 19.31
C SER A 29 -2.25 -3.27 19.71
N ILE A 30 -1.43 -3.70 18.75
CA ILE A 30 -0.29 -4.59 19.04
C ILE A 30 0.75 -3.86 19.90
N ASP A 31 1.10 -2.63 19.55
CA ASP A 31 2.06 -1.84 20.31
C ASP A 31 1.58 -1.63 21.77
N TYR A 32 0.32 -1.26 21.93
CA TYR A 32 -0.31 -1.13 23.24
C TYR A 32 -0.26 -2.44 24.05
N LEU A 33 -0.57 -3.59 23.41
CA LEU A 33 -0.53 -4.90 24.09
C LEU A 33 0.90 -5.26 24.50
N LEU A 34 1.90 -5.00 23.64
CA LEU A 34 3.31 -5.25 23.97
C LEU A 34 3.76 -4.43 25.20
N HIS A 35 3.31 -3.19 25.31
CA HIS A 35 3.58 -2.35 26.49
C HIS A 35 2.88 -2.89 27.75
N GLN A 36 1.61 -3.25 27.69
CA GLN A 36 0.85 -3.78 28.82
C GLN A 36 1.41 -5.09 29.35
N LEU A 37 1.91 -5.93 28.45
CA LEU A 37 2.50 -7.24 28.79
C LEU A 37 3.99 -7.18 29.15
N ASN A 38 4.61 -6.00 29.14
CA ASN A 38 6.07 -5.80 29.28
C ASN A 38 6.90 -6.58 28.25
N LEU A 39 6.35 -6.77 27.05
CA LEU A 39 6.96 -7.50 25.93
C LEU A 39 7.53 -6.55 24.85
N VAL A 40 7.83 -5.31 25.22
CA VAL A 40 8.37 -4.27 24.30
C VAL A 40 9.64 -4.73 23.58
N TRP A 41 10.44 -5.58 24.22
CA TRP A 41 11.64 -6.16 23.61
C TRP A 41 11.34 -6.98 22.34
N ILE A 42 10.16 -7.62 22.24
CA ILE A 42 9.74 -8.33 21.03
C ILE A 42 9.61 -7.35 19.86
N GLY A 43 9.04 -6.17 20.10
CA GLY A 43 8.88 -5.13 19.07
C GLY A 43 10.22 -4.74 18.43
N LYS A 44 11.32 -4.71 19.20
CA LYS A 44 12.66 -4.41 18.67
C LYS A 44 13.09 -5.39 17.56
N TYR A 45 12.70 -6.66 17.66
CA TYR A 45 13.09 -7.69 16.70
C TYR A 45 12.10 -7.88 15.56
N LEU A 46 10.89 -7.29 15.61
CA LEU A 46 9.87 -7.44 14.55
C LEU A 46 10.29 -6.83 13.22
N GLY A 47 11.27 -5.91 13.23
CA GLY A 47 11.86 -5.39 12.00
C GLY A 47 12.53 -6.47 11.14
N ILE A 48 13.17 -7.47 11.76
CA ILE A 48 13.88 -8.55 11.06
C ILE A 48 12.89 -9.41 10.24
N PRO A 49 11.88 -10.09 10.82
CA PRO A 49 10.91 -10.84 10.03
C PRO A 49 10.12 -9.93 9.08
N GLY A 50 9.84 -8.69 9.46
CA GLY A 50 9.15 -7.73 8.60
C GLY A 50 9.89 -7.47 7.29
N ILE A 51 11.21 -7.22 7.34
CA ILE A 51 12.00 -6.98 6.13
C ILE A 51 12.13 -8.24 5.27
N PHE A 52 12.28 -9.42 5.87
CA PHE A 52 12.30 -10.68 5.12
C PHE A 52 10.98 -10.90 4.38
N ILE A 53 9.84 -10.69 5.04
CA ILE A 53 8.51 -10.80 4.42
C ILE A 53 8.36 -9.80 3.26
N LEU A 54 8.80 -8.54 3.44
CA LEU A 54 8.82 -7.56 2.36
C LEU A 54 9.73 -7.98 1.21
N ALA A 55 10.92 -8.52 1.50
CA ALA A 55 11.83 -9.03 0.47
C ALA A 55 11.20 -10.15 -0.35
N PHE A 56 10.53 -11.11 0.30
CA PHE A 56 9.76 -12.15 -0.40
C PHE A 56 8.65 -11.59 -1.29
N SER A 57 8.06 -10.46 -0.94
CA SER A 57 7.05 -9.82 -1.78
C SER A 57 7.59 -9.40 -3.16
N PHE A 58 8.89 -9.17 -3.31
CA PHE A 58 9.54 -8.82 -4.59
C PHE A 58 9.55 -9.97 -5.62
N ILE A 59 9.25 -11.21 -5.22
CA ILE A 59 9.10 -12.36 -6.14
C ILE A 59 8.08 -12.03 -7.26
N TYR A 60 6.98 -11.35 -6.93
CA TYR A 60 6.06 -10.86 -7.97
C TYR A 60 6.74 -9.94 -8.98
N SER A 61 7.58 -9.02 -8.52
CA SER A 61 8.31 -8.09 -9.40
C SER A 61 9.31 -8.82 -10.31
N ALA A 62 10.03 -9.80 -9.76
CA ALA A 62 10.94 -10.66 -10.51
C ALA A 62 10.20 -11.49 -11.56
N ARG A 63 9.05 -12.10 -11.22
CA ARG A 63 8.21 -12.82 -12.18
C ARG A 63 7.67 -11.93 -13.29
N LYS A 64 7.21 -10.73 -12.95
CA LYS A 64 6.70 -9.75 -13.91
C LYS A 64 7.75 -9.30 -14.91
N ARG A 65 9.02 -9.25 -14.48
CA ARG A 65 10.19 -8.91 -15.33
C ARG A 65 10.77 -10.13 -16.08
N ARG A 66 10.14 -11.30 -15.96
CA ARG A 66 10.61 -12.58 -16.55
C ARG A 66 11.98 -13.03 -16.04
N ILE A 67 12.42 -12.60 -14.87
CA ILE A 67 13.66 -13.05 -14.21
C ILE A 67 13.46 -14.47 -13.68
N ILE A 68 12.26 -14.79 -13.22
CA ILE A 68 11.84 -16.12 -12.76
C ILE A 68 10.58 -16.54 -13.51
N GLU A 69 10.37 -17.85 -13.68
CA GLU A 69 9.20 -18.39 -14.39
C GLU A 69 8.17 -19.08 -13.50
N VAL A 70 8.40 -19.11 -12.20
CA VAL A 70 7.55 -19.82 -11.23
C VAL A 70 6.27 -19.05 -10.91
N GLY A 71 5.15 -19.76 -10.90
CA GLY A 71 3.86 -19.27 -10.44
C GLY A 71 3.08 -18.37 -11.42
N SER A 72 1.77 -18.27 -11.21
CA SER A 72 0.91 -17.38 -11.99
C SER A 72 1.04 -15.93 -11.53
N LEU A 73 1.04 -14.98 -12.46
CA LEU A 73 1.13 -13.55 -12.14
C LEU A 73 0.00 -13.06 -11.22
N LYS A 74 -1.21 -13.64 -11.35
CA LYS A 74 -2.37 -13.29 -10.53
C LYS A 74 -2.17 -13.73 -9.07
N MET A 75 -1.69 -14.96 -8.87
CA MET A 75 -1.40 -15.50 -7.54
C MET A 75 -0.26 -14.72 -6.86
N LEU A 76 0.85 -14.50 -7.59
CA LEU A 76 1.99 -13.76 -7.05
C LEU A 76 1.66 -12.30 -6.75
N LEU A 77 0.78 -11.67 -7.52
CA LEU A 77 0.29 -10.32 -7.20
C LEU A 77 -0.52 -10.32 -5.89
N SER A 78 -1.37 -11.32 -5.68
CA SER A 78 -2.11 -11.45 -4.42
C SER A 78 -1.16 -11.67 -3.25
N LEU A 79 -0.21 -12.59 -3.42
CA LEU A 79 0.83 -12.86 -2.42
C LEU A 79 1.65 -11.59 -2.09
N HIS A 80 2.08 -10.83 -3.11
CA HIS A 80 2.79 -9.57 -2.93
C HIS A 80 2.00 -8.60 -2.03
N VAL A 81 0.70 -8.45 -2.27
CA VAL A 81 -0.14 -7.54 -1.47
C VAL A 81 -0.27 -8.01 -0.03
N TYR A 82 -0.51 -9.30 0.22
CA TYR A 82 -0.61 -9.84 1.58
C TYR A 82 0.72 -9.76 2.33
N LEU A 83 1.83 -10.14 1.69
CA LEU A 83 3.16 -10.04 2.29
C LEU A 83 3.55 -8.58 2.56
N ALA A 84 3.23 -7.66 1.64
CA ALA A 84 3.46 -6.24 1.86
C ALA A 84 2.66 -5.72 3.05
N TRP A 85 1.39 -6.16 3.22
CA TRP A 85 0.56 -5.75 4.35
C TRP A 85 1.11 -6.28 5.68
N ILE A 86 1.43 -7.59 5.76
CA ILE A 86 1.98 -8.21 6.98
C ILE A 86 3.36 -7.64 7.31
N GLY A 87 4.25 -7.54 6.33
CA GLY A 87 5.59 -6.98 6.53
C GLY A 87 5.55 -5.54 7.00
N THR A 88 4.64 -4.73 6.43
CA THR A 88 4.41 -3.35 6.85
C THR A 88 3.92 -3.28 8.29
N LEU A 89 2.94 -4.12 8.67
CA LEU A 89 2.44 -4.20 10.06
C LEU A 89 3.57 -4.45 11.04
N LEU A 90 4.43 -5.44 10.78
CA LEU A 90 5.56 -5.79 11.65
C LEU A 90 6.58 -4.65 11.75
N ILE A 91 6.91 -4.01 10.62
CA ILE A 91 7.85 -2.88 10.58
C ILE A 91 7.25 -1.66 11.29
N MET A 92 5.95 -1.41 11.17
CA MET A 92 5.30 -0.31 11.87
C MET A 92 5.33 -0.50 13.39
N VAL A 93 5.06 -1.71 13.87
CA VAL A 93 5.19 -2.03 15.31
C VAL A 93 6.65 -1.89 15.76
N HIS A 94 7.62 -2.34 14.95
CA HIS A 94 9.04 -2.15 15.22
C HIS A 94 9.42 -0.66 15.29
N ALA A 95 8.95 0.16 14.35
CA ALA A 95 9.22 1.58 14.28
C ALA A 95 8.54 2.37 15.41
N GLY A 96 7.33 1.99 15.83
CA GLY A 96 6.57 2.65 16.91
C GLY A 96 7.30 2.70 18.24
N ILE A 97 8.29 1.85 18.44
CA ILE A 97 9.08 1.77 19.66
C ILE A 97 10.34 2.66 19.63
N HIS A 98 10.83 3.04 18.44
CA HIS A 98 12.13 3.70 18.26
C HIS A 98 12.11 4.85 17.26
N PHE A 99 11.41 5.93 17.57
CA PHE A 99 11.33 7.12 16.72
C PHE A 99 12.45 8.18 16.96
N ASN A 100 13.68 7.77 17.25
CA ASN A 100 14.72 8.69 17.72
C ASN A 100 15.72 9.13 16.63
N ALA A 101 15.53 8.75 15.35
CA ALA A 101 16.48 9.10 14.30
C ALA A 101 15.77 9.41 12.97
N VAL A 102 16.38 10.35 12.20
CA VAL A 102 15.83 10.83 10.92
C VAL A 102 15.71 9.71 9.87
N LEU A 103 16.68 8.80 9.81
CA LEU A 103 16.72 7.73 8.82
C LEU A 103 15.57 6.71 8.98
N PRO A 104 15.26 6.17 10.19
CA PRO A 104 14.07 5.36 10.42
C PRO A 104 12.76 6.10 10.07
N TRP A 105 12.65 7.39 10.41
CA TRP A 105 11.49 8.21 10.10
C TRP A 105 11.26 8.33 8.59
N SER A 106 12.32 8.63 7.83
CA SER A 106 12.22 8.74 6.37
C SER A 106 11.81 7.41 5.73
N ALA A 107 12.38 6.28 6.19
CA ALA A 107 12.01 4.95 5.73
C ALA A 107 10.53 4.63 6.05
N PHE A 108 10.06 4.98 7.25
CA PHE A 108 8.67 4.79 7.67
C PHE A 108 7.68 5.57 6.79
N ILE A 109 7.94 6.85 6.54
CA ILE A 109 7.11 7.70 5.68
C ILE A 109 7.08 7.15 4.24
N LEU A 110 8.24 6.79 3.69
CA LEU A 110 8.34 6.19 2.35
C LEU A 110 7.56 4.86 2.29
N MET A 111 7.62 4.03 3.33
CA MET A 111 6.87 2.79 3.42
C MET A 111 5.35 3.03 3.35
N LEU A 112 4.82 4.03 4.08
CA LEU A 112 3.40 4.39 4.01
C LEU A 112 3.00 4.78 2.58
N PHE A 113 3.81 5.60 1.89
CA PHE A 113 3.55 5.95 0.50
C PHE A 113 3.60 4.74 -0.44
N VAL A 114 4.53 3.80 -0.24
CA VAL A 114 4.60 2.54 -1.00
C VAL A 114 3.34 1.72 -0.82
N VAL A 115 2.88 1.54 0.43
CA VAL A 115 1.67 0.75 0.74
C VAL A 115 0.44 1.39 0.11
N ILE A 116 0.23 2.70 0.31
CA ILE A 116 -0.90 3.42 -0.27
C ILE A 116 -0.89 3.29 -1.79
N SER A 117 0.26 3.55 -2.45
CA SER A 117 0.37 3.46 -3.91
C SER A 117 0.17 2.04 -4.44
N GLY A 118 0.62 1.02 -3.71
CA GLY A 118 0.43 -0.40 -4.06
C GLY A 118 -1.04 -0.80 -3.99
N LEU A 119 -1.72 -0.45 -2.92
CA LEU A 119 -3.14 -0.73 -2.73
C LEU A 119 -4.02 0.00 -3.75
N VAL A 120 -3.72 1.26 -4.07
CA VAL A 120 -4.39 2.01 -5.16
C VAL A 120 -4.28 1.25 -6.48
N GLY A 121 -3.08 0.74 -6.81
CA GLY A 121 -2.85 -0.02 -8.05
C GLY A 121 -3.58 -1.36 -8.10
N ARG A 122 -3.82 -2.00 -6.97
CA ARG A 122 -4.46 -3.33 -6.88
C ARG A 122 -5.97 -3.26 -6.87
N TYR A 123 -6.52 -2.51 -5.92
CA TYR A 123 -7.95 -2.56 -5.60
C TYR A 123 -8.75 -1.45 -6.26
N LEU A 124 -8.20 -0.25 -6.35
CA LEU A 124 -8.98 0.91 -6.78
C LEU A 124 -9.03 1.09 -8.30
N LEU A 125 -7.92 0.87 -9.01
CA LEU A 125 -7.83 1.29 -10.40
C LEU A 125 -8.74 0.51 -11.34
N ASN A 126 -8.83 -0.84 -11.19
CA ASN A 126 -9.65 -1.67 -12.06
C ASN A 126 -11.14 -1.50 -11.76
N ASP A 127 -11.49 -1.45 -10.47
CA ASP A 127 -12.87 -1.29 -10.04
C ASP A 127 -13.38 0.11 -10.39
N ALA A 128 -12.58 1.15 -10.15
CA ALA A 128 -12.91 2.52 -10.54
C ALA A 128 -13.11 2.67 -12.07
N LYS A 129 -12.28 2.02 -12.90
CA LYS A 129 -12.47 2.02 -14.35
C LYS A 129 -13.77 1.32 -14.77
N ASN A 130 -14.09 0.18 -14.16
CA ASN A 130 -15.34 -0.54 -14.44
C ASN A 130 -16.56 0.27 -14.00
N THR A 131 -16.52 0.87 -12.82
CA THR A 131 -17.59 1.73 -12.32
C THR A 131 -17.82 2.92 -13.24
N LEU A 132 -16.75 3.57 -13.70
CA LEU A 132 -16.83 4.67 -14.66
C LEU A 132 -17.44 4.23 -15.99
N ARG A 133 -17.02 3.08 -16.53
CA ARG A 133 -17.56 2.52 -17.78
C ARG A 133 -19.07 2.22 -17.67
N ILE A 134 -19.48 1.54 -16.61
CA ILE A 134 -20.89 1.19 -16.36
C ILE A 134 -21.73 2.48 -16.25
N LYS A 135 -21.21 3.50 -15.55
CA LYS A 135 -21.87 4.78 -15.43
C LYS A 135 -22.02 5.50 -16.78
N TYR A 136 -20.98 5.45 -17.62
CA TYR A 136 -21.01 6.04 -18.97
C TYR A 136 -22.04 5.35 -19.86
N GLU A 137 -22.03 4.01 -19.93
CA GLU A 137 -23.00 3.20 -20.68
C GLU A 137 -24.45 3.45 -20.21
N TYR A 138 -24.65 3.54 -18.88
CA TYR A 138 -25.97 3.84 -18.31
C TYR A 138 -26.48 5.22 -18.75
N LEU A 139 -25.64 6.26 -18.71
CA LEU A 139 -26.03 7.62 -19.10
C LEU A 139 -26.31 7.72 -20.62
N LEU A 140 -25.53 7.00 -21.45
CA LEU A 140 -25.81 6.87 -22.88
C LEU A 140 -27.20 6.27 -23.14
N ASN A 141 -27.53 5.19 -22.47
CA ASN A 141 -28.82 4.50 -22.58
C ASN A 141 -30.02 5.37 -22.09
N GLN A 142 -29.75 6.37 -21.27
CA GLN A 142 -30.76 7.36 -20.83
C GLN A 142 -30.92 8.51 -21.82
N GLY A 143 -30.17 8.53 -22.94
CA GLY A 143 -30.27 9.55 -23.97
C GLY A 143 -29.54 10.86 -23.68
N TYR A 144 -28.59 10.85 -22.71
CA TYR A 144 -27.75 12.02 -22.47
C TYR A 144 -26.73 12.18 -23.60
N SER A 145 -26.47 13.44 -24.00
CA SER A 145 -25.39 13.75 -24.94
C SER A 145 -24.01 13.51 -24.33
N GLU A 146 -23.00 13.32 -25.17
CA GLU A 146 -21.61 13.09 -24.70
C GLU A 146 -21.14 14.23 -23.78
N GLU A 147 -21.42 15.48 -24.11
CA GLU A 147 -21.07 16.65 -23.29
C GLU A 147 -21.74 16.61 -21.91
N GLN A 148 -23.01 16.18 -21.84
CA GLN A 148 -23.71 16.02 -20.56
C GLN A 148 -23.15 14.87 -19.72
N ILE A 149 -22.74 13.76 -20.36
CA ILE A 149 -22.11 12.62 -19.71
C ILE A 149 -20.76 13.02 -19.16
N GLU A 150 -19.96 13.76 -19.92
CA GLU A 150 -18.65 14.25 -19.47
C GLU A 150 -18.79 15.12 -18.22
N LYS A 151 -19.74 16.04 -18.19
CA LYS A 151 -20.01 16.86 -16.99
C LYS A 151 -20.44 16.03 -15.78
N LYS A 152 -21.34 15.05 -15.98
CA LYS A 152 -21.85 14.17 -14.90
C LYS A 152 -20.82 13.15 -14.39
N ALA A 153 -19.88 12.72 -15.23
CA ALA A 153 -18.83 11.77 -14.89
C ALA A 153 -17.47 12.44 -14.59
N PHE A 154 -17.38 13.77 -14.64
CA PHE A 154 -16.12 14.53 -14.55
C PHE A 154 -15.28 14.13 -13.32
N LEU A 155 -15.87 14.14 -12.12
CA LEU A 155 -15.16 13.78 -10.88
C LEU A 155 -14.68 12.33 -10.88
N ASP A 156 -15.49 11.40 -11.38
CA ASP A 156 -15.12 9.98 -11.46
C ASP A 156 -14.00 9.78 -12.49
N ALA A 157 -14.06 10.45 -13.64
CA ALA A 157 -13.01 10.43 -14.67
C ALA A 157 -11.69 11.05 -14.16
N LEU A 158 -11.77 12.17 -13.46
CA LEU A 158 -10.61 12.82 -12.83
C LEU A 158 -9.96 11.91 -11.78
N THR A 159 -10.78 11.24 -10.96
CA THR A 159 -10.33 10.28 -9.95
C THR A 159 -9.60 9.10 -10.59
N VAL A 160 -10.17 8.48 -11.63
CA VAL A 160 -9.53 7.37 -12.37
C VAL A 160 -8.22 7.82 -13.02
N LYS A 161 -8.17 9.03 -13.59
CA LYS A 161 -6.96 9.62 -14.19
C LYS A 161 -5.86 9.84 -13.12
N ALA A 162 -6.22 10.36 -11.96
CA ALA A 162 -5.29 10.54 -10.84
C ALA A 162 -4.73 9.20 -10.35
N MET A 163 -5.57 8.18 -10.18
CA MET A 163 -5.14 6.83 -9.79
C MET A 163 -4.20 6.18 -10.82
N THR A 164 -4.42 6.42 -12.10
CA THR A 164 -3.55 5.91 -13.17
C THR A 164 -2.16 6.52 -13.08
N LYS A 165 -2.05 7.84 -12.84
CA LYS A 165 -0.77 8.53 -12.65
C LYS A 165 -0.08 8.11 -11.35
N TRP A 166 -0.82 7.94 -10.26
CA TRP A 166 -0.30 7.53 -8.97
C TRP A 166 0.44 6.20 -9.04
N ARG A 167 -0.05 5.26 -9.84
CA ARG A 167 0.60 3.97 -10.06
C ARG A 167 2.04 4.10 -10.61
N LEU A 168 2.33 5.15 -11.39
CA LEU A 168 3.68 5.39 -11.94
C LEU A 168 4.68 5.79 -10.86
N VAL A 169 4.21 6.37 -9.77
CA VAL A 169 5.04 6.84 -8.65
C VAL A 169 5.46 5.68 -7.71
N HIS A 170 4.69 4.58 -7.70
CA HIS A 170 4.96 3.42 -6.84
C HIS A 170 6.40 2.87 -6.98
N LYS A 171 6.90 2.71 -8.20
CA LYS A 171 8.25 2.14 -8.45
C LYS A 171 9.38 3.00 -7.88
N PRO A 172 9.47 4.33 -8.20
CA PRO A 172 10.55 5.16 -7.67
C PRO A 172 10.46 5.30 -6.15
N ILE A 173 9.27 5.42 -5.55
CA ILE A 173 9.13 5.48 -4.10
C ILE A 173 9.58 4.15 -3.46
N THR A 174 9.24 3.00 -4.05
CA THR A 174 9.71 1.69 -3.56
C THR A 174 11.24 1.59 -3.61
N LEU A 175 11.89 2.13 -4.65
CA LEU A 175 13.35 2.16 -4.74
C LEU A 175 13.95 3.02 -3.63
N LEU A 176 13.43 4.24 -3.43
CA LEU A 176 13.89 5.13 -2.34
C LEU A 176 13.69 4.49 -0.96
N PHE A 177 12.55 3.86 -0.71
CA PHE A 177 12.29 3.08 0.49
C PHE A 177 13.33 1.97 0.68
N SER A 178 13.60 1.17 -0.36
CA SER A 178 14.58 0.08 -0.28
C SER A 178 15.99 0.58 0.04
N ILE A 179 16.40 1.71 -0.54
CA ILE A 179 17.69 2.35 -0.23
C ILE A 179 17.72 2.83 1.22
N SER A 180 16.67 3.50 1.69
CA SER A 180 16.57 3.99 3.08
C SER A 180 16.65 2.85 4.10
N VAL A 181 15.98 1.73 3.82
CA VAL A 181 16.03 0.53 4.67
C VAL A 181 17.43 -0.09 4.65
N ALA A 182 18.06 -0.22 3.48
CA ALA A 182 19.42 -0.76 3.37
C ALA A 182 20.42 0.09 4.18
N LEU A 183 20.34 1.41 4.07
CA LEU A 183 21.15 2.33 4.86
C LEU A 183 20.87 2.18 6.36
N HIS A 184 19.61 2.07 6.77
CA HIS A 184 19.24 1.87 8.17
C HIS A 184 19.86 0.57 8.73
N ILE A 185 19.70 -0.55 8.02
CA ILE A 185 20.28 -1.84 8.44
C ILE A 185 21.80 -1.76 8.52
N THR A 186 22.46 -1.20 7.50
CA THR A 186 23.91 -1.02 7.47
C THR A 186 24.40 -0.19 8.66
N THR A 187 23.71 0.91 8.95
CA THR A 187 24.06 1.78 10.09
C THR A 187 23.93 1.02 11.42
N ILE A 188 22.84 0.28 11.62
CA ILE A 188 22.67 -0.54 12.83
C ILE A 188 23.79 -1.58 12.92
N MET A 189 24.12 -2.29 11.85
CA MET A 189 25.17 -3.33 11.86
C MET A 189 26.55 -2.71 12.14
N MET A 190 26.87 -1.55 11.59
CA MET A 190 28.14 -0.87 11.82
C MET A 190 28.33 -0.41 13.27
N PHE A 191 27.26 0.06 13.91
CA PHE A 191 27.33 0.63 15.27
C PHE A 191 26.88 -0.34 16.37
N TRP A 192 26.48 -1.55 16.03
CA TRP A 192 26.03 -2.56 17.02
C TRP A 192 27.06 -2.88 18.10
N SER A 193 28.34 -2.92 17.73
CA SER A 193 29.44 -3.24 18.64
C SER A 193 29.84 -2.09 19.59
N TRP A 194 29.31 -0.87 19.37
CA TRP A 194 29.66 0.29 20.19
C TRP A 194 28.72 0.52 21.38
N PHE A 195 27.63 -0.25 21.46
CA PHE A 195 26.59 -0.14 22.49
C PHE A 195 26.45 -1.41 23.37
N GLN A 196 27.35 -2.35 23.25
CA GLN A 196 27.53 -3.46 24.17
C GLN A 196 28.66 -3.15 25.16
#